data_2233375a3292863e1bca08073bf34125
#
_entry.id   2233375a3292863e1bca08073bf34125
#
_cell.length_a   1.000
_cell.length_b   1.000
_cell.length_c   1.000
_cell.angle_alpha   90.00
_cell.angle_beta   90.00
_cell.angle_gamma   90.00
#
_symmetry.space_group_name_H-M   'P 1'
#
loop_
_entity.id
_entity.type
_entity.pdbx_description
1 polymer ?
#
loop_
_entity_poly.entity_id
_entity_poly.type
_entity_poly.pdbx_seq_one_letter_code
_entity_poly.pdbx_strand_id
1 'polypeptide(L)'
;SDVYKRQVRCLPNPYYSPELRPLTGLDAPVASYLAQEPLVSEMIDDIAAFIAKWLPHYRGQNRHYLTICIGCTGGQHRSVYVAEMLGRRFADQAGTIVRHRALSANLLPENKLQTL
;
A
#
# COMPACT_ATOMS: atom_id res chain seq x y z
N SER A 1 -8.78 1.57 -17.45
CA SER A 1 -7.59 1.66 -16.64
C SER A 1 -7.08 0.28 -16.27
N ASP A 2 -5.79 0.19 -16.04
CA ASP A 2 -5.15 -1.06 -15.67
C ASP A 2 -5.04 -1.16 -14.16
N VAL A 3 -5.18 -2.38 -13.64
CA VAL A 3 -5.13 -2.63 -12.21
C VAL A 3 -4.14 -3.74 -11.91
N TYR A 4 -3.20 -3.47 -11.03
CA TYR A 4 -2.27 -4.45 -10.50
C TYR A 4 -2.65 -4.70 -9.04
N LYS A 5 -2.85 -5.98 -8.69
CA LYS A 5 -3.26 -6.36 -7.34
C LYS A 5 -2.20 -7.19 -6.66
N ARG A 6 -1.92 -6.90 -5.40
CA ARG A 6 -0.95 -7.67 -4.63
C ARG A 6 -1.48 -7.91 -3.21
N GLN A 7 -1.48 -9.16 -2.82
CA GLN A 7 -1.90 -9.57 -1.48
C GLN A 7 -0.66 -9.68 -0.59
N VAL A 8 -0.69 -8.99 0.55
CA VAL A 8 0.46 -8.96 1.48
C VAL A 8 0.15 -9.60 2.83
N ARG A 9 -0.88 -10.44 2.92
CA ARG A 9 -1.24 -11.07 4.18
C ARG A 9 -0.23 -12.09 4.69
N CYS A 10 0.75 -12.48 3.88
CA CYS A 10 1.81 -13.36 4.31
C CYS A 10 2.82 -12.68 5.24
N LEU A 11 2.77 -11.36 5.34
CA LEU A 11 3.68 -10.62 6.20
C LEU A 11 3.27 -10.73 7.66
N PRO A 12 4.18 -10.46 8.61
CA PRO A 12 3.85 -10.47 10.04
C PRO A 12 2.65 -9.59 10.32
N ASN A 13 1.76 -10.07 11.18
CA ASN A 13 0.48 -9.44 11.42
C ASN A 13 0.41 -8.72 12.77
N PRO A 14 0.38 -7.38 12.78
CA PRO A 14 0.29 -6.62 14.04
C PRO A 14 -0.99 -6.88 14.83
N TYR A 15 -2.01 -7.43 14.19
CA TYR A 15 -3.29 -7.70 14.84
C TYR A 15 -3.13 -8.61 16.07
N TYR A 16 -2.11 -9.48 16.09
CA TYR A 16 -1.90 -10.38 17.22
C TYR A 16 -1.31 -9.68 18.44
N SER A 17 -0.88 -8.44 18.30
CA SER A 17 -0.46 -7.64 19.45
C SER A 17 -1.65 -6.81 19.92
N PRO A 18 -2.13 -6.99 21.17
CA PRO A 18 -3.27 -6.20 21.66
C PRO A 18 -3.04 -4.70 21.60
N GLU A 19 -1.80 -4.26 21.73
CA GLU A 19 -1.46 -2.85 21.70
C GLU A 19 -1.56 -2.25 20.31
N LEU A 20 -1.28 -3.05 19.29
CA LEU A 20 -1.27 -2.59 17.90
C LEU A 20 -2.60 -2.83 17.20
N ARG A 21 -3.42 -3.73 17.74
CA ARG A 21 -4.67 -4.14 17.08
C ARG A 21 -5.59 -2.98 16.72
N PRO A 22 -5.83 -2.02 17.61
CA PRO A 22 -6.74 -0.92 17.28
C PRO A 22 -6.12 0.18 16.41
N LEU A 23 -4.81 0.10 16.17
CA LEU A 23 -4.11 1.11 15.39
C LEU A 23 -4.11 0.74 13.91
N THR A 24 -3.55 1.61 13.08
CA THR A 24 -3.47 1.36 11.65
C THR A 24 -2.02 1.45 11.18
N GLY A 25 -1.78 1.09 9.93
CA GLY A 25 -0.46 1.21 9.33
C GLY A 25 0.05 2.65 9.21
N LEU A 26 -0.82 3.63 9.44
CA LEU A 26 -0.41 5.03 9.49
C LEU A 26 0.12 5.43 10.86
N ASP A 27 -0.21 4.67 11.89
CA ASP A 27 0.21 5.00 13.25
C ASP A 27 1.65 4.56 13.51
N ALA A 28 2.40 5.40 14.21
CA ALA A 28 3.83 5.17 14.43
C ALA A 28 4.16 3.81 15.06
N PRO A 29 3.42 3.31 16.07
CA PRO A 29 3.76 1.99 16.64
C PRO A 29 3.63 0.86 15.63
N VAL A 30 2.62 0.88 14.78
CA VAL A 30 2.43 -0.15 13.75
C VAL A 30 3.50 0.00 12.67
N ALA A 31 3.75 1.21 12.22
CA ALA A 31 4.79 1.47 11.22
C ALA A 31 6.15 1.03 11.72
N SER A 32 6.45 1.29 12.99
CA SER A 32 7.72 0.88 13.58
C SER A 32 7.86 -0.64 13.66
N TYR A 33 6.78 -1.31 14.05
CA TYR A 33 6.75 -2.78 14.08
C TYR A 33 7.03 -3.35 12.69
N LEU A 34 6.33 -2.87 11.69
CA LEU A 34 6.48 -3.39 10.32
C LEU A 34 7.82 -3.01 9.69
N ALA A 35 8.34 -1.83 10.01
CA ALA A 35 9.62 -1.38 9.48
C ALA A 35 10.78 -2.26 9.95
N GLN A 36 10.65 -2.93 11.09
CA GLN A 36 11.69 -3.80 11.62
C GLN A 36 11.64 -5.21 11.05
N GLU A 37 10.60 -5.55 10.31
CA GLU A 37 10.43 -6.90 9.77
C GLU A 37 11.08 -7.00 8.39
N PRO A 38 12.11 -7.84 8.23
CA PRO A 38 12.80 -7.96 6.94
C PRO A 38 11.89 -8.36 5.79
N LEU A 39 10.91 -9.23 6.04
CA LEU A 39 9.99 -9.66 4.98
C LEU A 39 9.13 -8.50 4.47
N VAL A 40 8.80 -7.54 5.34
CA VAL A 40 8.03 -6.38 4.92
C VAL A 40 8.84 -5.52 3.96
N SER A 41 10.09 -5.25 4.31
CA SER A 41 10.98 -4.49 3.43
C SER A 41 11.20 -5.20 2.10
N GLU A 42 11.37 -6.51 2.14
CA GLU A 42 11.55 -7.30 0.94
C GLU A 42 10.33 -7.25 0.02
N MET A 43 9.15 -7.38 0.60
CA MET A 43 7.92 -7.29 -0.17
C MET A 43 7.75 -5.92 -0.81
N ILE A 44 8.04 -4.85 -0.07
CA ILE A 44 7.96 -3.50 -0.61
C ILE A 44 8.94 -3.32 -1.76
N ASP A 45 10.17 -3.82 -1.61
CA ASP A 45 11.17 -3.73 -2.66
C ASP A 45 10.73 -4.48 -3.92
N ASP A 46 10.17 -5.67 -3.74
CA ASP A 46 9.72 -6.48 -4.88
C ASP A 46 8.58 -5.81 -5.62
N ILE A 47 7.61 -5.27 -4.90
CA ILE A 47 6.48 -4.58 -5.51
C ILE A 47 6.96 -3.31 -6.21
N ALA A 48 7.84 -2.56 -5.55
CA ALA A 48 8.38 -1.33 -6.14
C ALA A 48 9.16 -1.62 -7.41
N ALA A 49 9.96 -2.69 -7.43
CA ALA A 49 10.72 -3.09 -8.61
C ALA A 49 9.78 -3.46 -9.76
N PHE A 50 8.71 -4.18 -9.46
CA PHE A 50 7.72 -4.53 -10.48
C PHE A 50 7.08 -3.27 -11.07
N ILE A 51 6.64 -2.36 -10.21
CA ILE A 51 6.00 -1.13 -10.66
C ILE A 51 6.98 -0.30 -11.49
N ALA A 52 8.19 -0.12 -11.00
CA ALA A 52 9.19 0.70 -11.70
C ALA A 52 9.53 0.13 -13.08
N LYS A 53 9.56 -1.19 -13.20
CA LYS A 53 9.85 -1.84 -14.48
C LYS A 53 8.75 -1.63 -15.49
N TRP A 54 7.49 -1.75 -15.08
CA TRP A 54 6.37 -1.77 -16.02
C TRP A 54 5.66 -0.43 -16.20
N LEU A 55 5.80 0.49 -15.26
CA LEU A 55 5.14 1.79 -15.34
C LEU A 55 5.38 2.53 -16.67
N PRO A 56 6.63 2.59 -17.17
CA PRO A 56 6.85 3.29 -18.46
C PRO A 56 6.10 2.66 -19.62
N HIS A 57 5.88 1.33 -19.57
CA HIS A 57 5.16 0.63 -20.64
C HIS A 57 3.68 1.01 -20.65
N TYR A 58 3.08 1.25 -19.48
CA TYR A 58 1.70 1.69 -19.42
C TYR A 58 1.56 3.13 -19.92
N ARG A 59 2.50 3.99 -19.55
CA ARG A 59 2.50 5.37 -20.02
C ARG A 59 2.66 5.47 -21.53
N GLY A 60 3.48 4.59 -22.09
CA GLY A 60 3.76 4.60 -23.52
C GLY A 60 2.60 4.12 -24.38
N GLN A 61 1.50 3.65 -23.80
CA GLN A 61 0.34 3.14 -24.52
C GLN A 61 -0.88 4.05 -24.37
N ASN A 62 -0.67 5.33 -24.16
CA ASN A 62 -1.76 6.28 -23.99
C ASN A 62 -2.66 5.98 -22.80
N ARG A 63 -2.12 5.33 -21.80
CA ARG A 63 -2.87 5.05 -20.59
C ARG A 63 -2.66 6.17 -19.60
N HIS A 64 -3.74 6.65 -19.04
CA HIS A 64 -3.66 7.83 -18.18
C HIS A 64 -3.27 7.51 -16.76
N TYR A 65 -3.52 6.29 -16.30
CA TYR A 65 -3.16 5.90 -14.93
C TYR A 65 -3.13 4.39 -14.78
N LEU A 66 -2.40 3.97 -13.79
CA LEU A 66 -2.30 2.58 -13.35
C LEU A 66 -2.73 2.54 -11.89
N THR A 67 -3.64 1.64 -11.57
CA THR A 67 -4.12 1.47 -10.21
C THR A 67 -3.39 0.30 -9.56
N ILE A 68 -2.79 0.54 -8.40
CA ILE A 68 -2.11 -0.49 -7.63
C ILE A 68 -2.94 -0.74 -6.38
N CYS A 69 -3.40 -1.97 -6.23
CA CYS A 69 -4.21 -2.35 -5.06
C CYS A 69 -3.41 -3.28 -4.16
N ILE A 70 -3.25 -2.91 -2.91
CA ILE A 70 -2.55 -3.70 -1.91
C ILE A 70 -3.57 -4.21 -0.90
N GLY A 71 -3.62 -5.52 -0.71
CA GLY A 71 -4.60 -6.12 0.17
C GLY A 71 -4.01 -6.96 1.28
N CYS A 72 -4.67 -7.00 2.42
CA CYS A 72 -4.38 -7.92 3.50
C CYS A 72 -5.68 -8.20 4.25
N THR A 73 -5.64 -9.14 5.20
CA THR A 73 -6.82 -9.41 6.02
C THR A 73 -7.13 -8.16 6.85
N GLY A 74 -8.37 -7.66 6.74
CA GLY A 74 -8.80 -6.47 7.46
C GLY A 74 -8.44 -5.15 6.80
N GLY A 75 -7.37 -5.10 5.99
CA GLY A 75 -6.98 -3.89 5.28
C GLY A 75 -6.62 -2.71 6.16
N GLN A 76 -6.14 -2.96 7.38
CA GLN A 76 -5.92 -1.91 8.36
C GLN A 76 -4.43 -1.69 8.70
N HIS A 77 -3.65 -2.75 8.74
CA HIS A 77 -2.24 -2.65 9.17
C HIS A 77 -1.26 -2.81 8.01
N ARG A 78 -1.11 -4.05 7.55
CA ARG A 78 -0.06 -4.38 6.58
C ARG A 78 -0.27 -3.70 5.22
N SER A 79 -1.47 -3.78 4.68
CA SER A 79 -1.74 -3.18 3.37
C SER A 79 -1.62 -1.67 3.42
N VAL A 80 -2.06 -1.05 4.53
CA VAL A 80 -1.96 0.39 4.70
C VAL A 80 -0.51 0.83 4.74
N TYR A 81 0.32 0.14 5.53
CA TYR A 81 1.73 0.48 5.63
C TYR A 81 2.45 0.30 4.30
N VAL A 82 2.22 -0.84 3.63
CA VAL A 82 2.88 -1.12 2.35
C VAL A 82 2.47 -0.08 1.30
N ALA A 83 1.19 0.26 1.24
CA ALA A 83 0.71 1.25 0.28
C ALA A 83 1.33 2.62 0.55
N GLU A 84 1.46 3.02 1.82
CA GLU A 84 2.11 4.29 2.16
C GLU A 84 3.58 4.31 1.76
N MET A 85 4.30 3.23 2.01
CA MET A 85 5.70 3.14 1.64
C MET A 85 5.90 3.17 0.13
N LEU A 86 5.03 2.48 -0.61
CA LEU A 86 5.06 2.54 -2.06
C LEU A 86 4.72 3.93 -2.58
N GLY A 87 3.74 4.59 -1.95
CA GLY A 87 3.41 5.96 -2.31
C GLY A 87 4.57 6.91 -2.14
N ARG A 88 5.35 6.73 -1.08
CA ARG A 88 6.55 7.55 -0.86
C ARG A 88 7.62 7.29 -1.91
N ARG A 89 7.79 6.03 -2.31
CA ARG A 89 8.78 5.69 -3.34
C ARG A 89 8.45 6.28 -4.70
N PHE A 90 7.18 6.48 -4.98
CA PHE A 90 6.74 7.02 -6.27
C PHE A 90 6.17 8.43 -6.14
N ALA A 91 6.48 9.12 -5.04
CA ALA A 91 5.93 10.45 -4.78
C ALA A 91 6.35 11.50 -5.82
N ASP A 92 7.50 11.29 -6.46
CA ASP A 92 7.96 12.20 -7.51
C ASP A 92 7.28 11.96 -8.86
N GLN A 93 6.47 10.91 -8.97
CA GLN A 93 5.70 10.65 -10.17
C GLN A 93 4.44 11.52 -10.13
N ALA A 94 4.19 12.26 -11.20
CA ALA A 94 3.04 13.15 -11.25
C ALA A 94 1.74 12.38 -11.05
N GLY A 95 0.90 12.85 -10.15
CA GLY A 95 -0.39 12.26 -9.93
C GLY A 95 -0.43 11.04 -9.04
N THR A 96 0.65 10.75 -8.31
CA THR A 96 0.64 9.65 -7.36
C THR A 96 -0.26 9.98 -6.18
N ILE A 97 -1.27 9.15 -5.96
CA ILE A 97 -2.24 9.33 -4.87
C ILE A 97 -2.38 8.03 -4.12
N VAL A 98 -2.34 8.08 -2.79
CA VAL A 98 -2.52 6.91 -1.93
C VAL A 98 -3.84 7.01 -1.18
N ARG A 99 -4.55 5.88 -1.11
CA ARG A 99 -5.83 5.85 -0.47
C ARG A 99 -6.05 4.53 0.22
N HIS A 100 -6.65 4.56 1.38
CA HIS A 100 -6.85 3.39 2.22
C HIS A 100 -8.33 3.13 2.37
N ARG A 101 -8.80 2.11 1.65
CA ARG A 101 -10.23 1.84 1.56
C ARG A 101 -10.89 1.63 2.92
N ALA A 102 -10.28 0.82 3.79
CA ALA A 102 -10.86 0.54 5.09
C ALA A 102 -10.88 1.76 5.98
N LEU A 103 -9.88 2.64 5.86
CA LEU A 103 -9.81 3.85 6.66
C LEU A 103 -10.72 4.93 6.09
N SER A 104 -10.78 5.04 4.77
CA SER A 104 -11.61 6.06 4.14
C SER A 104 -13.09 5.77 4.23
N ALA A 105 -13.49 4.57 4.63
CA ALA A 105 -14.90 4.27 4.81
C ALA A 105 -15.55 5.19 5.83
N ASN A 106 -14.76 5.74 6.76
CA ASN A 106 -15.25 6.64 7.78
C ASN A 106 -14.89 8.10 7.51
N LEU A 107 -14.35 8.38 6.32
CA LEU A 107 -13.91 9.71 5.95
C LEU A 107 -14.63 10.14 4.70
N LEU A 108 -14.06 11.10 3.99
CA LEU A 108 -14.66 11.57 2.77
C LEU A 108 -14.40 10.63 1.64
N PRO A 109 -15.37 10.45 0.86
CA PRO A 109 -15.34 9.41 -0.14
C PRO A 109 -14.72 9.72 -1.45
N GLU A 110 -14.08 10.80 -1.67
CA GLU A 110 -13.77 11.06 -2.97
C GLU A 110 -12.59 10.49 -3.54
N ASN A 111 -12.15 9.49 -3.42
CA ASN A 111 -11.08 9.14 -4.08
C ASN A 111 -10.21 8.28 -3.99
N LYS A 112 -9.60 7.62 -4.17
CA LYS A 112 -9.08 7.42 -5.22
C LYS A 112 -8.20 6.33 -5.29
N LEU A 113 -7.19 6.10 -4.69
CA LEU A 113 -6.43 4.97 -4.73
C LEU A 113 -6.70 4.17 -3.57
N GLN A 114 -6.79 2.88 -3.57
CA GLN A 114 -7.35 2.12 -2.50
C GLN A 114 -6.52 0.94 -2.08
N THR A 115 -6.39 0.72 -0.78
CA THR A 115 -6.00 -0.58 -0.26
C THR A 115 -7.23 -1.45 -0.19
N LEU A 116 -7.05 -2.71 -0.48
CA LEU A 116 -8.13 -3.68 -0.46
C LEU A 116 -8.33 -4.29 0.91
#